data_309e6d1cb27b9bcbb436c9a4772c2d43
#
_entry.id   309e6d1cb27b9bcbb436c9a4772c2d43
#
_cell.length_a   1.000
_cell.length_b   1.000
_cell.length_c   1.000
_cell.angle_alpha   90.00
_cell.angle_beta   90.00
_cell.angle_gamma   90.00
#
_symmetry.space_group_name_H-M   'P 1'
#
loop_
_entity.id
_entity.type
_entity.pdbx_description
1 polymer ?
#
loop_
_entity_poly.entity_id
_entity_poly.type
_entity_poly.pdbx_seq_one_letter_code
_entity_poly.pdbx_strand_id
1 'polypeptide(L)'
;MTNPNAVLIDRHPGRSTQTIGLALEIGTDPALIHEPSVGVVGTKGDSQCYLGVAAKVEAIHQALRSRIGTGPDQLRFRLVQPEFTIATSDGMRNGTPEMRYSLIGRELTQDALCEHFSATGLAGTIAVVACDKPPFGTLAAMLEHNLPSIII
;
A
#
# COMPACT_ATOMS: atom_id res chain seq x y z
N MET A 1 -6.00 -12.47 18.91
CA MET A 1 -5.27 -12.56 17.63
C MET A 1 -3.86 -12.10 17.88
N THR A 2 -2.86 -12.92 17.55
CA THR A 2 -1.46 -12.50 17.63
C THR A 2 -1.20 -11.46 16.55
N ASN A 3 -0.60 -10.32 16.91
CA ASN A 3 -0.20 -9.31 15.96
C ASN A 3 0.82 -9.90 14.97
N PRO A 4 0.51 -10.02 13.66
CA PRO A 4 1.44 -10.61 12.70
C PRO A 4 2.76 -9.83 12.59
N ASN A 5 2.77 -8.52 12.86
CA ASN A 5 3.99 -7.71 12.86
C ASN A 5 4.87 -7.99 14.06
N ALA A 6 4.32 -8.16 15.27
CA ALA A 6 5.11 -8.53 16.45
C ALA A 6 5.87 -9.82 16.20
N VAL A 7 5.21 -10.82 15.62
CA VAL A 7 5.84 -12.10 15.27
C VAL A 7 6.98 -11.94 14.27
N LEU A 8 6.83 -11.06 13.27
CA LEU A 8 7.85 -10.82 12.25
C LEU A 8 9.04 -10.01 12.79
N ILE A 9 8.79 -9.03 13.63
CA ILE A 9 9.83 -8.23 14.28
C ILE A 9 10.66 -9.11 15.20
N ASP A 10 10.02 -9.91 16.06
CA ASP A 10 10.72 -10.74 17.05
C ASP A 10 11.53 -11.90 16.41
N ARG A 11 11.07 -12.43 15.28
CA ARG A 11 11.71 -13.58 14.62
C ARG A 11 12.78 -13.22 13.59
N HIS A 12 12.79 -11.98 13.10
CA HIS A 12 13.66 -11.55 12.01
C HIS A 12 14.38 -10.23 12.34
N PRO A 13 15.50 -10.27 13.09
CA PRO A 13 16.21 -9.07 13.56
C PRO A 13 16.59 -8.08 12.46
N GLY A 14 16.99 -8.55 11.28
CA GLY A 14 17.32 -7.68 10.15
C GLY A 14 16.10 -6.90 9.65
N ARG A 15 14.94 -7.54 9.60
CA ARG A 15 13.67 -6.89 9.25
C ARG A 15 13.22 -5.90 10.31
N SER A 16 13.42 -6.24 11.60
CA SER A 16 13.14 -5.32 12.71
C SER A 16 13.86 -4.01 12.57
N THR A 17 15.17 -4.05 12.29
CA THR A 17 15.99 -2.86 12.17
C THR A 17 15.49 -1.95 11.05
N GLN A 18 15.18 -2.50 9.88
CA GLN A 18 14.65 -1.74 8.75
C GLN A 18 13.24 -1.16 9.07
N THR A 19 12.37 -1.96 9.64
CA THR A 19 11.01 -1.53 10.00
C THR A 19 11.03 -0.40 11.03
N ILE A 20 11.89 -0.51 12.05
CA ILE A 20 12.04 0.53 13.08
C ILE A 20 12.63 1.80 12.47
N GLY A 21 13.67 1.69 11.65
CA GLY A 21 14.27 2.83 10.97
C GLY A 21 13.27 3.60 10.12
N LEU A 22 12.51 2.92 9.26
CA LEU A 22 11.46 3.54 8.46
C LEU A 22 10.35 4.15 9.31
N ALA A 23 9.92 3.46 10.36
CA ALA A 23 8.87 3.96 11.25
C ALA A 23 9.30 5.27 11.94
N LEU A 24 10.53 5.35 12.40
CA LEU A 24 11.08 6.56 13.02
C LEU A 24 11.24 7.70 12.00
N GLU A 25 11.69 7.40 10.79
CA GLU A 25 11.84 8.38 9.71
C GLU A 25 10.52 9.07 9.37
N ILE A 26 9.43 8.31 9.28
CA ILE A 26 8.10 8.87 9.02
C ILE A 26 7.41 9.43 10.29
N GLY A 27 8.10 9.45 11.42
CA GLY A 27 7.61 10.00 12.67
C GLY A 27 6.52 9.17 13.35
N THR A 28 6.59 7.85 13.24
CA THR A 28 5.73 6.94 14.01
C THR A 28 6.10 7.01 15.49
N ASP A 29 5.09 7.06 16.36
CA ASP A 29 5.29 6.96 17.80
C ASP A 29 5.98 5.62 18.12
N PRO A 30 7.13 5.61 18.82
CA PRO A 30 7.82 4.37 19.21
C PRO A 30 6.92 3.36 19.93
N ALA A 31 5.92 3.82 20.67
CA ALA A 31 4.94 2.95 21.34
C ALA A 31 4.05 2.16 20.38
N LEU A 32 3.99 2.55 19.10
CA LEU A 32 3.17 1.90 18.07
C LEU A 32 3.98 0.99 17.12
N ILE A 33 5.29 0.87 17.31
CA ILE A 33 6.14 0.08 16.40
C ILE A 33 5.70 -1.38 16.32
N HIS A 34 5.22 -1.94 17.42
CA HIS A 34 4.75 -3.34 17.52
C HIS A 34 3.25 -3.51 17.19
N GLU A 35 2.53 -2.43 16.91
CA GLU A 35 1.12 -2.51 16.54
C GLU A 35 0.96 -3.02 15.08
N PRO A 36 -0.22 -3.56 14.73
CA PRO A 36 -0.52 -3.96 13.36
C PRO A 36 -0.25 -2.83 12.37
N SER A 37 0.32 -3.15 11.21
CA SER A 37 0.60 -2.13 10.19
C SER A 37 -0.52 -2.01 9.17
N VAL A 38 -0.86 -0.77 8.84
CA VAL A 38 -1.82 -0.43 7.78
C VAL A 38 -1.12 0.36 6.70
N GLY A 39 -1.36 0.00 5.44
CA GLY A 39 -0.81 0.67 4.27
C GLY A 39 -1.86 1.47 3.53
N VAL A 40 -1.43 2.55 2.88
CA VAL A 40 -2.21 3.24 1.85
C VAL A 40 -1.43 3.12 0.56
N VAL A 41 -2.01 2.48 -0.44
CA VAL A 41 -1.36 2.27 -1.74
C VAL A 41 -2.14 2.96 -2.85
N GLY A 42 -1.43 3.39 -3.88
CA GLY A 42 -2.03 4.02 -5.04
C GLY A 42 -1.45 3.51 -6.34
N THR A 43 -2.17 3.71 -7.43
CA THR A 43 -1.65 3.48 -8.77
C THR A 43 -1.25 4.80 -9.40
N LYS A 44 -0.11 4.81 -10.10
CA LYS A 44 0.45 5.99 -10.73
C LYS A 44 0.69 5.72 -12.21
N GLY A 45 0.32 6.65 -13.06
CA GLY A 45 0.50 6.53 -14.50
C GLY A 45 0.40 7.89 -15.19
N ASP A 46 0.57 7.89 -16.48
CA ASP A 46 0.68 9.08 -17.33
C ASP A 46 -0.61 9.41 -18.13
N SER A 47 -1.73 8.79 -17.78
CA SER A 47 -3.03 9.08 -18.40
C SER A 47 -3.96 9.87 -17.48
N GLN A 48 -4.99 10.46 -18.05
CA GLN A 48 -5.95 11.31 -17.33
C GLN A 48 -6.67 10.57 -16.19
N CYS A 49 -6.86 9.26 -16.27
CA CYS A 49 -7.49 8.48 -15.21
C CYS A 49 -6.70 8.45 -13.90
N TYR A 50 -5.39 8.76 -13.93
CA TYR A 50 -4.56 8.84 -12.72
C TYR A 50 -4.51 10.23 -12.10
N LEU A 51 -5.16 11.22 -12.69
CA LEU A 51 -5.20 12.57 -12.12
C LEU A 51 -5.85 12.55 -10.73
N GLY A 52 -5.15 13.12 -9.76
CA GLY A 52 -5.63 13.22 -8.39
C GLY A 52 -5.47 11.96 -7.53
N VAL A 53 -5.04 10.81 -8.08
CA VAL A 53 -4.82 9.58 -7.28
C VAL A 53 -3.79 9.84 -6.18
N ALA A 54 -2.63 10.42 -6.53
CA ALA A 54 -1.59 10.71 -5.56
C ALA A 54 -2.07 11.66 -4.45
N ALA A 55 -2.83 12.69 -4.81
CA ALA A 55 -3.40 13.61 -3.82
C ALA A 55 -4.42 12.93 -2.89
N LYS A 56 -5.23 12.00 -3.41
CA LYS A 56 -6.17 11.22 -2.59
C LYS A 56 -5.43 10.27 -1.64
N VAL A 57 -4.39 9.57 -2.12
CA VAL A 57 -3.54 8.71 -1.28
C VAL A 57 -2.95 9.51 -0.13
N GLU A 58 -2.37 10.65 -0.42
CA GLU A 58 -1.77 11.53 0.59
C GLU A 58 -2.82 12.04 1.59
N ALA A 59 -3.98 12.49 1.10
CA ALA A 59 -5.06 12.95 1.97
C ALA A 59 -5.57 11.85 2.91
N ILE A 60 -5.73 10.63 2.42
CA ILE A 60 -6.12 9.47 3.23
C ILE A 60 -5.03 9.16 4.26
N HIS A 61 -3.77 9.13 3.84
CA HIS A 61 -2.64 8.87 4.72
C HIS A 61 -2.56 9.90 5.85
N GLN A 62 -2.70 11.18 5.55
CA GLN A 62 -2.72 12.25 6.54
C GLN A 62 -3.92 12.17 7.48
N ALA A 63 -5.11 11.85 6.95
CA ALA A 63 -6.31 11.66 7.76
C ALA A 63 -6.17 10.47 8.73
N LEU A 64 -5.57 9.37 8.30
CA LEU A 64 -5.25 8.26 9.19
C LEU A 64 -4.22 8.67 10.23
N ARG A 65 -3.14 9.31 9.81
CA ARG A 65 -2.06 9.76 10.71
C ARG A 65 -2.57 10.67 11.83
N SER A 66 -3.50 11.55 11.53
CA SER A 66 -4.09 12.45 12.54
C SER A 66 -4.93 11.74 13.61
N ARG A 67 -5.32 10.47 13.37
CA ARG A 67 -6.16 9.66 14.26
C ARG A 67 -5.40 8.56 14.99
N ILE A 68 -4.13 8.36 14.64
CA ILE A 68 -3.27 7.35 15.25
C ILE A 68 -2.62 7.90 16.51
N GLY A 69 -2.56 7.08 17.55
CA GLY A 69 -1.87 7.42 18.79
C GLY A 69 -2.18 6.41 19.90
N THR A 70 -1.79 6.77 21.11
CA THR A 70 -1.93 5.94 22.31
C THR A 70 -3.06 6.40 23.23
N GLY A 71 -3.74 7.47 22.88
CA GLY A 71 -4.88 8.00 23.65
C GLY A 71 -6.14 7.13 23.56
N PRO A 72 -7.11 7.32 24.46
CA PRO A 72 -8.30 6.45 24.57
C PRO A 72 -9.18 6.44 23.32
N ASP A 73 -9.23 7.56 22.58
CA ASP A 73 -10.04 7.72 21.37
C ASP A 73 -9.21 7.60 20.07
N GLN A 74 -7.94 7.23 20.18
CA GLN A 74 -7.04 7.11 19.04
C GLN A 74 -6.95 5.67 18.53
N LEU A 75 -6.70 5.54 17.24
CA LEU A 75 -6.50 4.25 16.58
C LEU A 75 -5.09 3.72 16.88
N ARG A 76 -5.00 2.48 17.31
CA ARG A 76 -3.72 1.84 17.63
C ARG A 76 -3.28 0.94 16.48
N PHE A 77 -2.58 1.52 15.53
CA PHE A 77 -1.88 0.80 14.48
C PHE A 77 -0.66 1.60 13.99
N ARG A 78 0.24 0.93 13.32
CA ARG A 78 1.39 1.55 12.67
C ARG A 78 1.03 1.85 11.21
N LEU A 79 1.08 3.11 10.82
CA LEU A 79 0.92 3.51 9.42
C LEU A 79 2.26 3.36 8.70
N VAL A 80 2.26 2.68 7.55
CA VAL A 80 3.44 2.64 6.69
C VAL A 80 3.40 3.77 5.68
N GLN A 81 4.56 4.09 5.11
CA GLN A 81 4.67 5.12 4.09
C GLN A 81 3.77 4.81 2.89
N PRO A 82 3.12 5.81 2.27
CA PRO A 82 2.33 5.58 1.07
C PRO A 82 3.17 4.97 -0.04
N GLU A 83 2.64 3.95 -0.70
CA GLU A 83 3.33 3.28 -1.81
C GLU A 83 2.55 3.47 -3.10
N PHE A 84 3.27 3.55 -4.22
CA PHE A 84 2.68 3.71 -5.53
C PHE A 84 3.24 2.67 -6.49
N THR A 85 2.34 1.88 -7.08
CA THR A 85 2.71 1.05 -8.23
C THR A 85 2.68 1.89 -9.50
N ILE A 86 3.65 1.65 -10.37
CA ILE A 86 3.65 2.24 -11.71
C ILE A 86 2.67 1.43 -12.54
N ALA A 87 1.55 2.04 -12.88
CA ALA A 87 0.58 1.45 -13.79
C ALA A 87 0.89 1.87 -15.23
N THR A 88 0.68 0.95 -16.14
CA THR A 88 0.84 1.24 -17.56
C THR A 88 -0.33 2.07 -18.08
N SER A 89 0.00 3.09 -18.86
CA SER A 89 -0.99 3.98 -19.44
C SER A 89 -1.62 3.40 -20.69
N ASP A 90 -2.80 2.83 -20.56
CA ASP A 90 -3.59 2.42 -21.72
C ASP A 90 -4.12 3.63 -22.50
N GLY A 91 -4.35 4.74 -21.82
CA GLY A 91 -4.75 5.98 -22.46
C GLY A 91 -3.73 6.47 -23.49
N MET A 92 -2.45 6.40 -23.17
CA MET A 92 -1.36 6.81 -24.08
C MET A 92 -1.10 5.79 -25.19
N ARG A 93 -1.46 4.53 -25.00
CA ARG A 93 -1.32 3.46 -26.01
C ARG A 93 -2.53 3.26 -26.87
N ASN A 94 -3.64 3.90 -26.54
CA ASN A 94 -4.89 3.73 -27.26
C ASN A 94 -4.72 4.04 -28.75
N GLY A 95 -5.14 3.09 -29.60
CA GLY A 95 -5.01 3.19 -31.04
C GLY A 95 -3.62 2.91 -31.62
N THR A 96 -2.66 2.51 -30.80
CA THR A 96 -1.30 2.14 -31.23
C THR A 96 -1.04 0.63 -31.14
N PRO A 97 -0.05 0.08 -31.89
CA PRO A 97 0.36 -1.33 -31.76
C PRO A 97 0.87 -1.68 -30.36
N GLU A 98 1.36 -0.71 -29.59
CA GLU A 98 1.87 -0.87 -28.22
C GLU A 98 0.78 -1.24 -27.22
N MET A 99 -0.49 -1.14 -27.60
CA MET A 99 -1.62 -1.62 -26.80
C MET A 99 -1.51 -3.11 -26.44
N ARG A 100 -0.76 -3.90 -27.22
CA ARG A 100 -0.44 -5.31 -26.93
C ARG A 100 0.23 -5.52 -25.55
N TYR A 101 0.91 -4.49 -25.01
CA TYR A 101 1.56 -4.55 -23.69
C TYR A 101 0.62 -4.17 -22.54
N SER A 102 -0.62 -3.83 -22.83
CA SER A 102 -1.58 -3.36 -21.84
C SER A 102 -1.90 -4.42 -20.76
N LEU A 103 -2.06 -5.69 -21.16
CA LEU A 103 -2.41 -6.76 -20.22
C LEU A 103 -1.31 -7.03 -19.18
N ILE A 104 -0.06 -6.85 -19.55
CA ILE A 104 1.09 -7.01 -18.64
C ILE A 104 0.98 -6.07 -17.42
N GLY A 105 0.35 -4.90 -17.60
CA GLY A 105 0.18 -3.94 -16.51
C GLY A 105 -0.63 -4.46 -15.32
N ARG A 106 -1.53 -5.42 -15.54
CA ARG A 106 -2.29 -6.07 -14.46
C ARG A 106 -1.37 -6.95 -13.61
N GLU A 107 -0.60 -7.83 -14.25
CA GLU A 107 0.33 -8.73 -13.57
C GLU A 107 1.43 -7.94 -12.85
N LEU A 108 2.01 -6.93 -13.49
CA LEU A 108 3.01 -6.07 -12.87
C LEU A 108 2.48 -5.33 -11.63
N THR A 109 1.22 -4.90 -11.66
CA THR A 109 0.58 -4.28 -10.50
C THR A 109 0.40 -5.29 -9.38
N GLN A 110 -0.04 -6.51 -9.68
CA GLN A 110 -0.19 -7.58 -8.71
C GLN A 110 1.16 -7.92 -8.07
N ASP A 111 2.18 -8.21 -8.88
CA ASP A 111 3.52 -8.62 -8.41
C ASP A 111 4.16 -7.55 -7.52
N ALA A 112 4.10 -6.27 -7.95
CA ALA A 112 4.64 -5.16 -7.16
C ALA A 112 3.93 -5.00 -5.81
N LEU A 113 2.61 -5.18 -5.77
CA LEU A 113 1.86 -5.11 -4.51
C LEU A 113 2.10 -6.35 -3.64
N CYS A 114 2.21 -7.54 -4.21
CA CYS A 114 2.56 -8.76 -3.48
C CYS A 114 3.94 -8.62 -2.81
N GLU A 115 4.92 -8.11 -3.54
CA GLU A 115 6.23 -7.79 -2.98
C GLU A 115 6.12 -6.82 -1.81
N HIS A 116 5.43 -5.69 -2.02
CA HIS A 116 5.23 -4.68 -0.98
C HIS A 116 4.51 -5.24 0.25
N PHE A 117 3.41 -5.96 0.08
CA PHE A 117 2.63 -6.52 1.18
C PHE A 117 3.43 -7.56 1.97
N SER A 118 4.19 -8.42 1.28
CA SER A 118 5.06 -9.40 1.92
C SER A 118 6.23 -8.74 2.66
N ALA A 119 6.84 -7.72 2.06
CA ALA A 119 7.96 -7.00 2.65
C ALA A 119 7.55 -6.21 3.89
N THR A 120 6.42 -5.52 3.86
CA THR A 120 5.95 -4.67 4.97
C THR A 120 5.17 -5.43 6.03
N GLY A 121 4.61 -6.60 5.72
CA GLY A 121 3.79 -7.40 6.63
C GLY A 121 2.53 -6.65 7.05
N LEU A 122 1.80 -6.11 6.08
CA LEU A 122 0.58 -5.37 6.36
C LEU A 122 -0.48 -6.24 7.02
N ALA A 123 -1.20 -5.66 7.96
CA ALA A 123 -2.41 -6.23 8.56
C ALA A 123 -3.70 -5.72 7.90
N GLY A 124 -3.59 -4.68 7.09
CA GLY A 124 -4.67 -4.11 6.30
C GLY A 124 -4.19 -3.06 5.32
N THR A 125 -4.96 -2.78 4.26
CA THR A 125 -4.61 -1.76 3.28
C THR A 125 -5.82 -1.01 2.73
N ILE A 126 -5.59 0.25 2.36
CA ILE A 126 -6.51 1.07 1.58
C ILE A 126 -5.85 1.36 0.25
N ALA A 127 -6.48 0.97 -0.84
CA ALA A 127 -5.97 1.21 -2.19
C ALA A 127 -6.80 2.25 -2.93
N VAL A 128 -6.14 3.26 -3.44
CA VAL A 128 -6.72 4.24 -4.36
C VAL A 128 -6.23 3.91 -5.76
N VAL A 129 -7.12 3.37 -6.56
CA VAL A 129 -6.77 2.84 -7.87
C VAL A 129 -7.55 3.53 -8.98
N ALA A 130 -6.97 3.55 -10.16
CA ALA A 130 -7.60 4.15 -11.33
C ALA A 130 -7.30 3.32 -12.57
N CYS A 131 -8.03 3.62 -13.65
CA CYS A 131 -7.97 2.90 -14.92
C CYS A 131 -8.62 1.50 -14.85
N ASP A 132 -8.50 0.71 -15.90
CA ASP A 132 -9.21 -0.56 -16.05
C ASP A 132 -8.44 -1.79 -15.56
N LYS A 133 -7.11 -1.78 -15.58
CA LYS A 133 -6.29 -2.94 -15.22
C LYS A 133 -5.74 -2.93 -13.79
N PRO A 134 -5.24 -1.82 -13.27
CA PRO A 134 -4.71 -1.77 -11.92
C PRO A 134 -5.67 -2.20 -10.81
N PRO A 135 -6.99 -1.91 -10.88
CA PRO A 135 -7.94 -2.40 -9.88
C PRO A 135 -7.94 -3.93 -9.76
N PHE A 136 -7.86 -4.63 -10.90
CA PHE A 136 -7.84 -6.10 -10.90
C PHE A 136 -6.52 -6.66 -10.37
N GLY A 137 -5.38 -6.07 -10.74
CA GLY A 137 -4.08 -6.45 -10.19
C GLY A 137 -4.01 -6.20 -8.69
N THR A 138 -4.54 -5.07 -8.23
CA THR A 138 -4.63 -4.72 -6.81
C THR A 138 -5.51 -5.70 -6.04
N LEU A 139 -6.70 -6.00 -6.57
CA LEU A 139 -7.59 -6.98 -5.95
C LEU A 139 -6.96 -8.37 -5.87
N ALA A 140 -6.28 -8.81 -6.93
CA ALA A 140 -5.58 -10.09 -6.95
C ALA A 140 -4.50 -10.16 -5.86
N ALA A 141 -3.67 -9.14 -5.71
CA ALA A 141 -2.66 -9.06 -4.65
C ALA A 141 -3.28 -9.09 -3.24
N MET A 142 -4.37 -8.38 -3.02
CA MET A 142 -5.08 -8.38 -1.75
C MET A 142 -5.64 -9.76 -1.39
N LEU A 143 -6.21 -10.46 -2.37
CA LEU A 143 -6.75 -11.81 -2.19
C LEU A 143 -5.64 -12.82 -1.95
N GLU A 144 -4.53 -12.74 -2.68
CA GLU A 144 -3.37 -13.63 -2.51
C GLU A 144 -2.79 -13.54 -1.10
N HIS A 145 -2.74 -12.34 -0.54
CA HIS A 145 -2.27 -12.11 0.84
C HIS A 145 -3.36 -12.24 1.90
N ASN A 146 -4.59 -12.57 1.51
CA ASN A 146 -5.75 -12.60 2.43
C ASN A 146 -5.82 -11.34 3.31
N LEU A 147 -5.59 -10.18 2.69
CA LEU A 147 -5.39 -8.92 3.38
C LEU A 147 -6.72 -8.17 3.50
N PRO A 148 -7.19 -7.84 4.72
CA PRO A 148 -8.33 -6.93 4.93
C PRO A 148 -8.09 -5.61 4.20
N SER A 149 -9.01 -5.25 3.27
CA SER A 149 -8.72 -4.19 2.32
C SER A 149 -9.94 -3.39 1.91
N ILE A 150 -9.68 -2.13 1.54
CA ILE A 150 -10.66 -1.24 0.91
C ILE A 150 -10.05 -0.78 -0.43
N ILE A 151 -10.83 -0.87 -1.50
CA ILE A 151 -10.48 -0.31 -2.82
C ILE A 151 -11.41 0.89 -3.09
N ILE A 152 -10.82 2.00 -3.50
CA ILE A 152 -11.49 3.27 -3.80
C ILE A 152 -11.16 3.69 -5.23
#